data_f31f2e53dbd5e9d8033cab62c5bb087f
#
_entry.id   f31f2e53dbd5e9d8033cab62c5bb087f
#
_cell.length_a   1.000
_cell.length_b   1.000
_cell.length_c   1.000
_cell.angle_alpha   90.00
_cell.angle_beta   90.00
_cell.angle_gamma   90.00
#
_symmetry.space_group_name_H-M   'P 1'
#
loop_
_entity.id
_entity.type
_entity.pdbx_description
1 polymer ?
#
loop_
_entity_poly.entity_id
_entity_poly.type
_entity_poly.pdbx_seq_one_letter_code
_entity_poly.pdbx_strand_id
1 'polypeptide(L)'
;HGFLGYGVMSCANLEEAIKLAQRFVRLRTVLMSFKLEIEGDFAIVVASSNYPVGLLRQFIFESLLLSLTRAGSFITGNSINAGEIHFDFAEPVYYQSVKHKLPPILFNKEANQLRFPKAFLSQPLIMADPVAAKLAAEQCERELALMESSTDIPAQVRAMLSHQQGYYPQLEQVADRLFMSSRTLKRR
;
A
#
# COMPACT_ATOMS: atom_id res chain seq x y z
N HIS A 1 -7.09 8.28 -8.31
CA HIS A 1 -6.16 7.15 -8.12
C HIS A 1 -4.68 7.56 -8.09
N GLY A 2 -4.31 8.77 -8.61
CA GLY A 2 -2.92 9.27 -8.64
C GLY A 2 -1.99 8.44 -9.52
N PHE A 3 -0.69 8.79 -9.49
CA PHE A 3 0.31 8.13 -10.33
C PHE A 3 0.47 6.64 -10.02
N LEU A 4 0.38 6.23 -8.74
CA LEU A 4 0.45 4.80 -8.39
C LEU A 4 -0.67 3.98 -9.05
N GLY A 5 -1.93 4.45 -8.97
CA GLY A 5 -3.04 3.74 -9.57
C GLY A 5 -2.92 3.67 -11.10
N TYR A 6 -2.47 4.76 -11.73
CA TYR A 6 -2.21 4.79 -13.17
C TYR A 6 -1.09 3.82 -13.56
N GLY A 7 0.03 3.84 -12.82
CA GLY A 7 1.14 2.92 -13.05
C GLY A 7 0.76 1.45 -12.92
N VAL A 8 -0.01 1.10 -11.88
CA VAL A 8 -0.52 -0.27 -11.66
C VAL A 8 -1.37 -0.74 -12.85
N MET A 9 -2.26 0.11 -13.37
CA MET A 9 -3.09 -0.24 -14.54
C MET A 9 -2.30 -0.37 -15.84
N SER A 10 -1.15 0.32 -15.95
CA SER A 10 -0.31 0.34 -17.15
C SER A 10 0.78 -0.74 -17.16
N CYS A 11 0.96 -1.53 -16.10
CA CYS A 11 1.92 -2.64 -16.06
C CYS A 11 1.61 -3.69 -17.13
N ALA A 12 2.62 -4.45 -17.57
CA ALA A 12 2.45 -5.45 -18.59
C ALA A 12 1.57 -6.63 -18.15
N ASN A 13 1.66 -7.02 -16.87
CA ASN A 13 0.96 -8.16 -16.31
C ASN A 13 0.62 -7.94 -14.82
N LEU A 14 -0.16 -8.86 -14.25
CA LEU A 14 -0.63 -8.77 -12.87
C LEU A 14 0.52 -8.82 -11.85
N GLU A 15 1.58 -9.60 -12.11
CA GLU A 15 2.74 -9.69 -11.22
C GLU A 15 3.44 -8.33 -11.06
N GLU A 16 3.72 -7.67 -12.18
CA GLU A 16 4.32 -6.33 -12.17
C GLU A 16 3.44 -5.31 -11.46
N ALA A 17 2.12 -5.37 -11.69
CA ALA A 17 1.15 -4.50 -11.02
C ALA A 17 1.16 -4.67 -9.49
N ILE A 18 1.18 -5.93 -9.01
CA ILE A 18 1.26 -6.22 -7.57
C ILE A 18 2.59 -5.74 -6.99
N LYS A 19 3.72 -6.02 -7.67
CA LYS A 19 5.05 -5.58 -7.22
C LYS A 19 5.16 -4.05 -7.15
N LEU A 20 4.63 -3.35 -8.17
CA LEU A 20 4.59 -1.88 -8.17
C LEU A 20 3.73 -1.34 -7.02
N ALA A 21 2.54 -1.89 -6.84
CA ALA A 21 1.66 -1.51 -5.74
C ALA A 21 2.30 -1.79 -4.36
N GLN A 22 2.94 -2.96 -4.18
CA GLN A 22 3.66 -3.31 -2.95
C GLN A 22 4.78 -2.31 -2.64
N ARG A 23 5.58 -1.93 -3.66
CA ARG A 23 6.71 -1.00 -3.50
C ARG A 23 6.24 0.38 -3.04
N PHE A 24 5.14 0.87 -3.58
CA PHE A 24 4.68 2.24 -3.38
C PHE A 24 3.41 2.37 -2.52
N VAL A 25 2.96 1.30 -1.85
CA VAL A 25 1.77 1.35 -0.98
C VAL A 25 1.86 2.46 0.08
N ARG A 26 3.06 2.78 0.57
CA ARG A 26 3.30 3.85 1.56
C ARG A 26 2.87 5.23 1.08
N LEU A 27 2.82 5.48 -0.22
CA LEU A 27 2.26 6.72 -0.80
C LEU A 27 0.74 6.84 -0.61
N ARG A 28 0.06 5.74 -0.24
CA ARG A 28 -1.40 5.69 -0.04
C ARG A 28 -1.78 5.52 1.41
N THR A 29 -1.05 4.68 2.11
CA THR A 29 -1.29 4.42 3.51
C THR A 29 0.00 3.98 4.21
N VAL A 30 0.19 4.47 5.43
CA VAL A 30 1.22 3.99 6.34
C VAL A 30 0.69 2.88 7.25
N LEU A 31 -0.64 2.69 7.30
CA LEU A 31 -1.29 1.76 8.22
C LEU A 31 -1.13 0.31 7.78
N MET A 32 -1.10 0.06 6.47
CA MET A 32 -1.12 -1.28 5.91
C MET A 32 0.05 -1.51 4.97
N SER A 33 0.50 -2.74 4.91
CA SER A 33 1.43 -3.25 3.91
C SER A 33 0.93 -4.59 3.38
N PHE A 34 1.45 -5.01 2.23
CA PHE A 34 1.19 -6.35 1.71
C PHE A 34 2.43 -6.88 0.98
N LYS A 35 2.52 -8.21 0.91
CA LYS A 35 3.58 -8.95 0.22
C LYS A 35 2.97 -9.94 -0.74
N LEU A 36 3.63 -10.11 -1.90
CA LEU A 36 3.36 -11.22 -2.81
C LEU A 36 4.29 -12.37 -2.46
N GLU A 37 3.71 -13.52 -2.18
CA GLU A 37 4.39 -14.78 -1.90
C GLU A 37 3.90 -15.85 -2.87
N ILE A 38 4.72 -16.88 -3.11
CA ILE A 38 4.39 -18.01 -3.97
C ILE A 38 4.48 -19.29 -3.15
N GLU A 39 3.41 -20.06 -3.15
CA GLU A 39 3.33 -21.35 -2.49
C GLU A 39 2.78 -22.41 -3.46
N GLY A 40 3.65 -23.25 -3.99
CA GLY A 40 3.27 -24.24 -5.02
C GLY A 40 2.65 -23.58 -6.24
N ASP A 41 1.40 -23.91 -6.54
CA ASP A 41 0.64 -23.38 -7.67
C ASP A 41 -0.18 -22.11 -7.32
N PHE A 42 0.01 -21.57 -6.12
CA PHE A 42 -0.72 -20.38 -5.65
C PHE A 42 0.18 -19.16 -5.52
N ALA A 43 -0.35 -18.03 -5.94
CA ALA A 43 0.11 -16.70 -5.57
C ALA A 43 -0.70 -16.21 -4.39
N ILE A 44 -0.02 -15.64 -3.39
CA ILE A 44 -0.62 -15.21 -2.13
C ILE A 44 -0.24 -13.76 -1.87
N VAL A 45 -1.24 -12.90 -1.76
CA VAL A 45 -1.04 -11.51 -1.31
C VAL A 45 -1.38 -11.47 0.18
N VAL A 46 -0.34 -11.46 1.02
CA VAL A 46 -0.48 -11.37 2.49
C VAL A 46 -0.57 -9.91 2.91
N ALA A 47 -1.64 -9.55 3.61
CA ALA A 47 -1.86 -8.20 4.14
C ALA A 47 -1.52 -8.13 5.63
N SER A 48 -0.84 -7.04 6.03
CA SER A 48 -0.43 -6.80 7.42
C SER A 48 -0.71 -5.37 7.83
N SER A 49 -1.02 -5.14 9.10
CA SER A 49 -1.10 -3.80 9.67
C SER A 49 0.24 -3.42 10.29
N ASN A 50 0.73 -2.22 9.96
CA ASN A 50 2.00 -1.69 10.49
C ASN A 50 1.85 -1.08 11.89
N TYR A 51 0.60 -0.83 12.30
CA TYR A 51 0.24 -0.24 13.60
C TYR A 51 -0.99 -0.94 14.17
N PRO A 52 -1.21 -0.88 15.49
CA PRO A 52 -2.45 -1.35 16.10
C PRO A 52 -3.64 -0.54 15.56
N VAL A 53 -4.58 -1.21 14.91
CA VAL A 53 -5.77 -0.57 14.31
C VAL A 53 -7.05 -0.78 15.13
N GLY A 54 -6.93 -1.41 16.29
CA GLY A 54 -8.00 -1.57 17.29
C GLY A 54 -9.29 -2.16 16.68
N LEU A 55 -10.43 -1.56 17.02
CA LEU A 55 -11.76 -1.99 16.59
C LEU A 55 -11.98 -1.91 15.07
N LEU A 56 -11.17 -1.12 14.35
CA LEU A 56 -11.28 -0.99 12.90
C LEU A 56 -10.60 -2.13 12.13
N ARG A 57 -9.89 -3.02 12.84
CA ARG A 57 -9.08 -4.07 12.23
C ARG A 57 -9.85 -4.90 11.21
N GLN A 58 -10.96 -5.46 11.60
CA GLN A 58 -11.79 -6.29 10.73
C GLN A 58 -12.22 -5.52 9.47
N PHE A 59 -12.80 -4.34 9.63
CA PHE A 59 -13.24 -3.49 8.52
C PHE A 59 -12.10 -3.16 7.55
N ILE A 60 -10.92 -2.85 8.06
CA ILE A 60 -9.75 -2.50 7.24
C ILE A 60 -9.31 -3.69 6.37
N PHE A 61 -9.17 -4.89 6.96
CA PHE A 61 -8.76 -6.07 6.20
C PHE A 61 -9.82 -6.53 5.19
N GLU A 62 -11.10 -6.53 5.56
CA GLU A 62 -12.19 -6.82 4.64
C GLU A 62 -12.20 -5.85 3.46
N SER A 63 -12.16 -4.55 3.73
CA SER A 63 -12.14 -3.51 2.69
C SER A 63 -10.92 -3.63 1.77
N LEU A 64 -9.74 -3.90 2.34
CA LEU A 64 -8.50 -4.03 1.57
C LEU A 64 -8.55 -5.24 0.64
N LEU A 65 -8.78 -6.45 1.16
CA LEU A 65 -8.71 -7.68 0.38
C LEU A 65 -9.82 -7.77 -0.67
N LEU A 66 -11.04 -7.34 -0.34
CA LEU A 66 -12.13 -7.25 -1.31
C LEU A 66 -11.83 -6.22 -2.40
N SER A 67 -11.25 -5.07 -2.05
CA SER A 67 -10.84 -4.05 -3.03
C SER A 67 -9.73 -4.57 -3.94
N LEU A 68 -8.74 -5.29 -3.41
CA LEU A 68 -7.68 -5.90 -4.21
C LEU A 68 -8.23 -6.95 -5.18
N THR A 69 -9.16 -7.79 -4.74
CA THR A 69 -9.83 -8.77 -5.61
C THR A 69 -10.57 -8.09 -6.75
N ARG A 70 -11.35 -7.04 -6.46
CA ARG A 70 -12.07 -6.27 -7.49
C ARG A 70 -11.12 -5.52 -8.42
N ALA A 71 -10.06 -4.91 -7.89
CA ALA A 71 -9.06 -4.22 -8.69
C ALA A 71 -8.35 -5.19 -9.64
N GLY A 72 -7.94 -6.37 -9.16
CA GLY A 72 -7.32 -7.40 -9.97
C GLY A 72 -8.23 -7.86 -11.12
N SER A 73 -9.50 -8.12 -10.84
CA SER A 73 -10.49 -8.47 -11.86
C SER A 73 -10.68 -7.35 -12.88
N PHE A 74 -10.72 -6.10 -12.45
CA PHE A 74 -10.88 -4.93 -13.33
C PHE A 74 -9.70 -4.76 -14.27
N ILE A 75 -8.46 -4.80 -13.76
CA ILE A 75 -7.26 -4.54 -14.58
C ILE A 75 -6.90 -5.68 -15.53
N THR A 76 -7.28 -6.91 -15.19
CA THR A 76 -7.07 -8.09 -16.07
C THR A 76 -8.24 -8.34 -17.03
N GLY A 77 -9.41 -7.73 -16.79
CA GLY A 77 -10.64 -8.02 -17.52
C GLY A 77 -11.25 -9.40 -17.23
N ASN A 78 -10.65 -10.13 -16.31
CA ASN A 78 -11.06 -11.48 -15.96
C ASN A 78 -11.55 -11.52 -14.51
N SER A 79 -12.67 -12.18 -14.27
CA SER A 79 -13.07 -12.47 -12.91
C SER A 79 -12.05 -13.38 -12.24
N ILE A 80 -11.43 -12.92 -11.16
CA ILE A 80 -10.56 -13.76 -10.30
C ILE A 80 -11.48 -14.64 -9.43
N ASN A 81 -12.39 -15.38 -10.06
CA ASN A 81 -13.34 -16.26 -9.36
C ASN A 81 -12.67 -17.52 -8.81
N ALA A 82 -11.43 -17.81 -9.23
CA ALA A 82 -10.66 -18.94 -8.73
C ALA A 82 -9.83 -18.60 -7.47
N GLY A 83 -9.98 -17.38 -6.95
CA GLY A 83 -9.29 -16.94 -5.74
C GLY A 83 -10.16 -17.09 -4.49
N GLU A 84 -9.51 -17.17 -3.34
CA GLU A 84 -10.15 -17.19 -2.02
C GLU A 84 -9.49 -16.15 -1.10
N ILE A 85 -10.28 -15.61 -0.17
CA ILE A 85 -9.79 -14.70 0.84
C ILE A 85 -9.75 -15.43 2.18
N HIS A 86 -8.62 -15.31 2.89
CA HIS A 86 -8.48 -15.80 4.25
C HIS A 86 -8.46 -14.64 5.23
N PHE A 87 -9.15 -14.80 6.35
CA PHE A 87 -9.10 -13.89 7.47
C PHE A 87 -8.70 -14.62 8.75
N ASP A 88 -7.89 -13.99 9.60
CA ASP A 88 -7.41 -14.51 10.87
C ASP A 88 -8.39 -14.26 12.05
N PHE A 89 -9.56 -13.72 11.77
CA PHE A 89 -10.63 -13.49 12.73
C PHE A 89 -11.84 -14.39 12.46
N ALA A 90 -12.74 -14.46 13.46
CA ALA A 90 -13.94 -15.27 13.38
C ALA A 90 -14.96 -14.74 12.33
N GLU A 91 -15.79 -15.63 11.80
CA GLU A 91 -16.83 -15.27 10.85
C GLU A 91 -17.78 -14.22 11.47
N PRO A 92 -17.96 -13.06 10.81
CA PRO A 92 -18.89 -12.03 11.29
C PRO A 92 -20.34 -12.46 11.12
N VAL A 93 -21.22 -12.06 12.04
CA VAL A 93 -22.64 -12.38 12.02
C VAL A 93 -23.31 -11.99 10.69
N TYR A 94 -22.91 -10.87 10.09
CA TYR A 94 -23.49 -10.37 8.83
C TYR A 94 -23.03 -11.16 7.60
N TYR A 95 -21.95 -11.95 7.67
CA TYR A 95 -21.37 -12.61 6.50
C TYR A 95 -22.39 -13.49 5.76
N GLN A 96 -23.19 -14.25 6.47
CA GLN A 96 -24.18 -15.15 5.87
C GLN A 96 -25.19 -14.42 4.96
N SER A 97 -25.53 -13.16 5.26
CA SER A 97 -26.45 -12.36 4.47
C SER A 97 -25.85 -11.85 3.15
N VAL A 98 -24.51 -11.75 3.06
CA VAL A 98 -23.80 -11.15 1.92
C VAL A 98 -22.91 -12.14 1.15
N LYS A 99 -22.66 -13.32 1.68
CA LYS A 99 -21.71 -14.31 1.12
C LYS A 99 -21.95 -14.63 -0.37
N HIS A 100 -23.20 -14.59 -0.81
CA HIS A 100 -23.57 -14.88 -2.21
C HIS A 100 -23.06 -13.80 -3.21
N LYS A 101 -22.59 -12.64 -2.72
CA LYS A 101 -22.06 -11.53 -3.52
C LYS A 101 -20.53 -11.44 -3.45
N LEU A 102 -19.90 -12.30 -2.64
CA LEU A 102 -18.49 -12.26 -2.33
C LEU A 102 -17.75 -13.45 -2.94
N PRO A 103 -16.44 -13.33 -3.17
CA PRO A 103 -15.61 -14.50 -3.48
C PRO A 103 -15.60 -15.47 -2.29
N PRO A 104 -15.11 -16.71 -2.47
CA PRO A 104 -14.91 -17.62 -1.34
C PRO A 104 -14.08 -16.98 -0.22
N ILE A 105 -14.60 -17.00 1.00
CA ILE A 105 -13.93 -16.45 2.19
C ILE A 105 -13.83 -17.54 3.24
N LEU A 106 -12.64 -17.67 3.84
CA LEU A 106 -12.35 -18.59 4.93
C LEU A 106 -11.90 -17.78 6.16
N PHE A 107 -12.52 -18.06 7.31
CA PHE A 107 -12.23 -17.39 8.59
C PHE A 107 -11.39 -18.27 9.51
N ASN A 108 -10.87 -17.70 10.62
CA ASN A 108 -10.02 -18.37 11.59
C ASN A 108 -8.76 -18.98 10.94
N LYS A 109 -8.17 -18.28 9.99
CA LYS A 109 -6.91 -18.66 9.34
C LYS A 109 -5.72 -17.99 10.00
N GLU A 110 -4.50 -18.38 9.63
CA GLU A 110 -3.27 -17.85 10.22
C GLU A 110 -2.98 -16.40 9.84
N ALA A 111 -3.45 -15.95 8.66
CA ALA A 111 -3.16 -14.63 8.13
C ALA A 111 -4.31 -14.07 7.31
N ASN A 112 -4.33 -12.75 7.16
CA ASN A 112 -5.22 -12.04 6.25
C ASN A 112 -4.58 -12.02 4.85
N GLN A 113 -5.16 -12.76 3.91
CA GLN A 113 -4.52 -12.98 2.62
C GLN A 113 -5.54 -13.21 1.50
N LEU A 114 -5.15 -12.87 0.28
CA LEU A 114 -5.81 -13.21 -0.97
C LEU A 114 -4.98 -14.30 -1.66
N ARG A 115 -5.57 -15.45 -1.93
CA ARG A 115 -4.94 -16.60 -2.61
C ARG A 115 -5.58 -16.78 -3.97
N PHE A 116 -4.78 -16.99 -5.00
CA PHE A 116 -5.28 -17.26 -6.37
C PHE A 116 -4.24 -18.08 -7.15
N PRO A 117 -4.64 -18.79 -8.22
CA PRO A 117 -3.72 -19.58 -9.02
C PRO A 117 -2.58 -18.73 -9.56
N LYS A 118 -1.34 -19.19 -9.42
CA LYS A 118 -0.12 -18.52 -9.86
C LYS A 118 -0.16 -18.12 -11.34
N ALA A 119 -0.84 -18.91 -12.18
CA ALA A 119 -1.01 -18.61 -13.60
C ALA A 119 -1.63 -17.22 -13.87
N PHE A 120 -2.40 -16.66 -12.93
CA PHE A 120 -2.96 -15.31 -13.08
C PHE A 120 -1.89 -14.21 -13.05
N LEU A 121 -0.73 -14.45 -12.45
CA LEU A 121 0.35 -13.46 -12.37
C LEU A 121 0.85 -13.04 -13.76
N SER A 122 0.88 -13.95 -14.71
CA SER A 122 1.33 -13.69 -16.09
C SER A 122 0.23 -13.15 -17.01
N GLN A 123 -1.00 -12.96 -16.49
CA GLN A 123 -2.06 -12.39 -17.32
C GLN A 123 -1.77 -10.95 -17.71
N PRO A 124 -1.87 -10.62 -19.01
CA PRO A 124 -1.66 -9.25 -19.49
C PRO A 124 -2.78 -8.34 -18.95
N LEU A 125 -2.43 -7.10 -18.68
CA LEU A 125 -3.41 -6.08 -18.28
C LEU A 125 -4.06 -5.43 -19.49
N ILE A 126 -5.34 -5.08 -19.37
CA ILE A 126 -6.12 -4.47 -20.47
C ILE A 126 -5.53 -3.15 -20.95
N MET A 127 -4.99 -2.37 -20.01
CA MET A 127 -4.43 -1.02 -20.25
C MET A 127 -2.90 -1.03 -20.23
N ALA A 128 -2.26 -2.16 -20.55
CA ALA A 128 -0.80 -2.28 -20.53
C ALA A 128 -0.14 -1.25 -21.47
N ASP A 129 0.71 -0.40 -20.90
CA ASP A 129 1.52 0.60 -21.58
C ASP A 129 2.86 0.74 -20.85
N PRO A 130 3.94 0.10 -21.37
CA PRO A 130 5.24 0.11 -20.71
C PRO A 130 5.83 1.50 -20.51
N VAL A 131 5.54 2.44 -21.41
CA VAL A 131 6.03 3.83 -21.29
C VAL A 131 5.32 4.53 -20.16
N ALA A 132 3.99 4.43 -20.11
CA ALA A 132 3.18 5.00 -19.04
C ALA A 132 3.53 4.37 -17.68
N ALA A 133 3.71 3.06 -17.60
CA ALA A 133 4.11 2.35 -16.37
C ALA A 133 5.45 2.87 -15.84
N LYS A 134 6.45 3.04 -16.72
CA LYS A 134 7.77 3.57 -16.36
C LYS A 134 7.67 5.01 -15.82
N LEU A 135 6.99 5.90 -16.54
CA LEU A 135 6.81 7.30 -16.12
C LEU A 135 6.08 7.42 -14.77
N ALA A 136 5.05 6.61 -14.57
CA ALA A 136 4.31 6.58 -13.31
C ALA A 136 5.18 6.05 -12.15
N ALA A 137 6.00 5.01 -12.38
CA ALA A 137 6.94 4.50 -11.39
C ALA A 137 7.99 5.55 -11.00
N GLU A 138 8.58 6.26 -11.98
CA GLU A 138 9.53 7.35 -11.73
C GLU A 138 8.90 8.49 -10.93
N GLN A 139 7.63 8.81 -11.18
CA GLN A 139 6.92 9.80 -10.39
C GLN A 139 6.66 9.32 -8.96
N CYS A 140 6.28 8.05 -8.77
CA CYS A 140 6.13 7.46 -7.45
C CYS A 140 7.44 7.46 -6.65
N GLU A 141 8.59 7.21 -7.30
CA GLU A 141 9.92 7.34 -6.66
C GLU A 141 10.15 8.76 -6.15
N ARG A 142 9.88 9.77 -6.99
CA ARG A 142 10.03 11.18 -6.58
C ARG A 142 9.13 11.53 -5.40
N GLU A 143 7.87 11.09 -5.41
CA GLU A 143 6.94 11.32 -4.30
C GLU A 143 7.40 10.62 -3.02
N LEU A 144 7.91 9.38 -3.12
CA LEU A 144 8.42 8.63 -1.98
C LEU A 144 9.66 9.31 -1.38
N ALA A 145 10.60 9.75 -2.22
CA ALA A 145 11.79 10.49 -1.77
C ALA A 145 11.42 11.81 -1.07
N LEU A 146 10.43 12.55 -1.58
CA LEU A 146 9.92 13.76 -0.93
C LEU A 146 9.25 13.44 0.41
N MET A 147 8.48 12.37 0.50
CA MET A 147 7.85 11.92 1.74
C MET A 147 8.90 11.53 2.79
N GLU A 148 9.94 10.80 2.39
CA GLU A 148 11.04 10.39 3.28
C GLU A 148 11.87 11.59 3.73
N SER A 149 12.20 12.51 2.85
CA SER A 149 12.90 13.75 3.22
C SER A 149 12.06 14.64 4.14
N SER A 150 10.75 14.65 4.00
CA SER A 150 9.85 15.41 4.89
C SER A 150 9.74 14.82 6.30
N THR A 151 10.03 13.53 6.47
CA THR A 151 10.11 12.87 7.78
C THR A 151 11.51 12.89 8.40
N ASP A 152 12.53 13.24 7.61
CA ASP A 152 13.92 13.41 8.07
C ASP A 152 14.09 14.80 8.70
N ILE A 153 13.99 14.87 10.03
CA ILE A 153 14.16 16.11 10.80
C ILE A 153 15.50 16.78 10.51
N PRO A 154 16.65 16.07 10.48
CA PRO A 154 17.93 16.65 10.04
C PRO A 154 17.88 17.30 8.65
N ALA A 155 17.18 16.71 7.66
CA ALA A 155 17.03 17.31 6.34
C ALA A 155 16.16 18.57 6.37
N GLN A 156 15.07 18.57 7.13
CA GLN A 156 14.22 19.76 7.32
C GLN A 156 15.00 20.90 8.00
N VAL A 157 15.77 20.59 9.04
CA VAL A 157 16.63 21.58 9.71
C VAL A 157 17.67 22.15 8.73
N ARG A 158 18.37 21.30 7.97
CA ARG A 158 19.32 21.76 6.94
C ARG A 158 18.67 22.66 5.91
N ALA A 159 17.48 22.30 5.41
CA ALA A 159 16.73 23.13 4.46
C ALA A 159 16.36 24.50 5.05
N MET A 160 15.94 24.56 6.32
CA MET A 160 15.66 25.83 7.02
C MET A 160 16.90 26.70 7.20
N LEU A 161 18.06 26.09 7.42
CA LEU A 161 19.33 26.82 7.60
C LEU A 161 19.94 27.28 6.27
N SER A 162 19.79 26.53 5.18
CA SER A 162 20.38 26.84 3.88
C SER A 162 19.72 28.01 3.13
N HIS A 163 18.48 28.37 3.46
CA HIS A 163 17.75 29.46 2.80
C HIS A 163 17.93 30.82 3.46
N GLN A 164 18.74 30.94 4.52
CA GLN A 164 18.93 32.22 5.25
C GLN A 164 20.37 32.74 5.09
N GLN A 165 20.54 33.77 4.27
CA GLN A 165 21.78 34.53 4.21
C GLN A 165 21.92 35.41 5.47
N GLY A 166 22.80 35.01 6.38
CA GLY A 166 23.31 35.88 7.46
C GLY A 166 22.56 35.81 8.81
N TYR A 167 21.46 35.10 8.96
CA TYR A 167 20.81 34.94 10.26
C TYR A 167 20.44 33.47 10.50
N TYR A 168 21.00 32.87 11.54
CA TYR A 168 20.67 31.50 11.93
C TYR A 168 19.55 31.52 12.98
N PRO A 169 18.42 30.83 12.74
CA PRO A 169 17.33 30.76 13.73
C PRO A 169 17.80 30.06 14.99
N GLN A 170 17.31 30.52 16.15
CA GLN A 170 17.50 29.86 17.43
C GLN A 170 16.85 28.48 17.44
N LEU A 171 17.34 27.56 18.26
CA LEU A 171 16.82 26.19 18.36
C LEU A 171 15.32 26.16 18.64
N GLU A 172 14.83 27.07 19.47
CA GLU A 172 13.42 27.22 19.81
C GLU A 172 12.58 27.57 18.59
N GLN A 173 13.05 28.47 17.75
CA GLN A 173 12.37 28.89 16.52
C GLN A 173 12.33 27.75 15.48
N VAL A 174 13.39 26.93 15.41
CA VAL A 174 13.40 25.74 14.55
C VAL A 174 12.43 24.67 15.08
N ALA A 175 12.41 24.45 16.39
CA ALA A 175 11.51 23.49 17.03
C ALA A 175 10.04 23.88 16.83
N ASP A 176 9.69 25.17 17.02
CA ASP A 176 8.34 25.69 16.80
C ASP A 176 7.90 25.50 15.35
N ARG A 177 8.76 25.78 14.37
CA ARG A 177 8.45 25.54 12.94
C ARG A 177 8.24 24.06 12.61
N LEU A 178 8.88 23.16 13.35
CA LEU A 178 8.72 21.72 13.19
C LEU A 178 7.61 21.14 14.11
N PHE A 179 6.85 22.00 14.78
CA PHE A 179 5.77 21.62 15.71
C PHE A 179 6.22 20.65 16.81
N MET A 180 7.44 20.86 17.36
CA MET A 180 7.99 20.02 18.42
C MET A 180 8.69 20.84 19.49
N SER A 181 8.96 20.25 20.67
CA SER A 181 9.74 20.90 21.71
C SER A 181 11.24 20.89 21.36
N SER A 182 11.99 21.92 21.84
CA SER A 182 13.45 21.99 21.70
C SER A 182 14.15 20.74 22.25
N ARG A 183 13.60 20.12 23.32
CA ARG A 183 14.09 18.87 23.89
C ARG A 183 13.90 17.69 22.92
N THR A 184 12.77 17.63 22.23
CA THR A 184 12.50 16.60 21.22
C THR A 184 13.42 16.75 20.01
N LEU A 185 13.64 17.99 19.56
CA LEU A 185 14.52 18.29 18.44
C LEU A 185 15.98 17.89 18.75
N LYS A 186 16.49 18.17 19.97
CA LYS A 186 17.85 17.77 20.39
C LYS A 186 18.08 16.26 20.45
N ARG A 187 17.02 15.47 20.65
CA ARG A 187 17.11 14.01 20.79
C ARG A 187 17.03 13.26 19.47
N ARG A 188 16.54 13.91 18.43
CA ARG A 188 16.37 13.37 17.08
C ARG A 188 17.54 13.70 16.16
#